data_28d126d450ee1bb30d1d7dc64fc33998
#
_entry.id   28d126d450ee1bb30d1d7dc64fc33998
#
_cell.length_a   1.000
_cell.length_b   1.000
_cell.length_c   1.000
_cell.angle_alpha   90.00
_cell.angle_beta   90.00
_cell.angle_gamma   90.00
#
_symmetry.space_group_name_H-M   'P 1'
#
loop_
_entity.id
_entity.type
_entity.pdbx_description
1 polymer ?
#
loop_
_entity_poly.entity_id
_entity_poly.type
_entity_poly.pdbx_seq_one_letter_code
_entity_poly.pdbx_strand_id
1 'polypeptide(L)'
;MRKLLPLLSVLVLVLSACGTAEEEETTESQEGEVEEITLEVATLIPPMTEILELAQSELEEDGINLDIVVLGDNVQPNDALHNEEVDANFFQHVPFMEEYNLNNDGELTPIESIYFANYGVYADEYEQMEDIPEGATIAIANDISNIDRSLQLLEQHGVIELEETDERYYTQTHIAENPNDYNFEEVDLLMLARMYDDADAVVMTPAYAEPLGLTPAADGLITEGTENEFAITLVAREDNADSEPIQKLKEAMTSDEVRQFLEDNYSETAIPAF
;
A
#
# COMPACT_ATOMS: atom_id res chain seq x y z
N MET A 1 69.69 17.65 30.58
CA MET A 1 70.07 17.03 31.85
C MET A 1 69.07 15.93 32.11
N ARG A 2 69.35 14.71 31.67
CA ARG A 2 69.98 13.61 32.39
C ARG A 2 69.21 13.25 33.67
N LYS A 3 68.56 12.08 33.74
CA LYS A 3 68.84 10.80 34.40
C LYS A 3 67.63 9.88 34.26
N LEU A 4 67.61 8.77 33.53
CA LEU A 4 68.09 7.40 33.80
C LEU A 4 67.51 6.71 35.08
N LEU A 5 66.61 5.72 34.83
CA LEU A 5 66.46 4.29 35.21
C LEU A 5 66.94 3.89 36.66
N PRO A 6 66.43 2.78 37.30
CA PRO A 6 66.25 1.42 36.79
C PRO A 6 64.99 0.64 37.32
N LEU A 7 64.45 -0.31 36.54
CA LEU A 7 64.43 -1.77 36.61
C LEU A 7 64.51 -2.43 38.00
N LEU A 8 63.46 -3.19 38.39
CA LEU A 8 63.62 -4.34 39.28
C LEU A 8 62.52 -5.42 38.93
N SER A 9 63.02 -6.54 38.41
CA SER A 9 62.30 -7.81 38.22
C SER A 9 62.20 -8.54 39.58
N VAL A 10 61.03 -9.12 39.88
CA VAL A 10 60.96 -10.23 40.83
C VAL A 10 60.14 -11.36 40.25
N LEU A 11 60.84 -12.47 39.97
CA LEU A 11 60.35 -13.75 39.60
C LEU A 11 60.06 -14.56 40.83
N VAL A 12 58.82 -15.07 41.02
CA VAL A 12 58.53 -16.11 42.01
C VAL A 12 57.82 -17.28 41.32
N LEU A 13 58.56 -18.39 41.24
CA LEU A 13 58.07 -19.72 40.96
C LEU A 13 57.64 -20.38 42.26
N VAL A 14 56.43 -20.97 42.32
CA VAL A 14 56.15 -22.08 43.25
C VAL A 14 55.13 -23.05 42.62
N LEU A 15 55.57 -24.16 42.39
CA LEU A 15 55.16 -25.56 42.29
C LEU A 15 53.71 -25.97 42.60
N SER A 16 53.21 -26.75 41.65
CA SER A 16 52.37 -27.97 41.65
C SER A 16 51.68 -28.45 42.93
N ALA A 17 50.40 -28.67 42.84
CA ALA A 17 49.74 -29.79 43.50
C ALA A 17 48.58 -30.29 42.59
N CYS A 18 48.61 -31.56 42.19
CA CYS A 18 47.51 -32.30 41.58
C CYS A 18 46.32 -32.42 42.54
N GLY A 19 45.13 -32.15 42.02
CA GLY A 19 43.84 -32.51 42.59
C GLY A 19 42.84 -32.65 41.49
N THR A 20 42.41 -33.88 41.19
CA THR A 20 41.30 -34.22 40.31
C THR A 20 40.01 -33.68 40.86
N ALA A 21 39.41 -32.76 40.14
CA ALA A 21 38.01 -32.39 40.26
C ALA A 21 37.39 -32.32 38.85
N GLU A 22 36.27 -32.99 38.69
CA GLU A 22 35.46 -33.04 37.51
C GLU A 22 35.16 -31.63 37.01
N GLU A 23 35.54 -31.29 35.79
CA GLU A 23 35.07 -30.11 35.06
C GLU A 23 33.63 -30.39 34.63
N GLU A 24 32.68 -29.82 35.38
CA GLU A 24 31.36 -29.52 34.83
C GLU A 24 31.59 -28.45 33.75
N GLU A 25 31.54 -28.86 32.49
CA GLU A 25 31.34 -27.95 31.38
C GLU A 25 29.94 -27.29 31.57
N THR A 26 29.94 -26.11 32.18
CA THR A 26 28.85 -25.18 32.00
C THR A 26 28.90 -24.71 30.56
N THR A 27 28.10 -25.36 29.70
CA THR A 27 27.67 -24.84 28.41
C THR A 27 26.89 -23.56 28.72
N GLU A 28 27.58 -22.40 28.71
CA GLU A 28 26.89 -21.14 28.49
C GLU A 28 26.24 -21.26 27.10
N SER A 29 24.94 -21.52 27.06
CA SER A 29 24.10 -21.23 25.91
C SER A 29 24.28 -19.74 25.66
N GLN A 30 25.04 -19.39 24.62
CA GLN A 30 24.87 -18.11 23.97
C GLN A 30 23.45 -18.10 23.46
N GLU A 31 22.54 -17.47 24.20
CA GLU A 31 21.37 -16.87 23.63
C GLU A 31 21.91 -15.88 22.59
N GLY A 32 21.82 -16.26 21.31
CA GLY A 32 22.09 -15.33 20.24
C GLY A 32 21.13 -14.15 20.45
N GLU A 33 21.68 -12.95 20.58
CA GLU A 33 20.91 -11.73 20.39
C GLU A 33 20.26 -11.91 19.00
N VAL A 34 18.94 -12.09 18.97
CA VAL A 34 18.15 -11.97 17.73
C VAL A 34 18.33 -10.50 17.38
N GLU A 35 19.06 -10.19 16.30
CA GLU A 35 19.10 -8.84 15.76
C GLU A 35 17.65 -8.48 15.43
N GLU A 36 17.09 -7.52 16.17
CA GLU A 36 15.76 -6.98 15.94
C GLU A 36 15.78 -6.29 14.58
N ILE A 37 15.03 -6.84 13.61
CA ILE A 37 14.93 -6.28 12.26
C ILE A 37 13.82 -5.24 12.32
N THR A 38 14.09 -4.00 11.91
CA THR A 38 13.05 -3.00 11.69
C THR A 38 12.67 -2.99 10.21
N LEU A 39 11.37 -3.06 9.92
CA LEU A 39 10.79 -2.98 8.59
C LEU A 39 9.91 -1.73 8.51
N GLU A 40 10.31 -0.75 7.69
CA GLU A 40 9.59 0.50 7.50
C GLU A 40 8.63 0.41 6.32
N VAL A 41 7.32 0.64 6.55
CA VAL A 41 6.28 0.52 5.50
C VAL A 41 5.49 1.81 5.39
N ALA A 42 5.56 2.46 4.22
CA ALA A 42 4.78 3.65 3.92
C ALA A 42 3.32 3.31 3.57
N THR A 43 2.39 4.07 4.13
CA THR A 43 0.94 3.90 3.88
C THR A 43 0.20 5.24 4.02
N LEU A 44 -1.12 5.26 3.82
CA LEU A 44 -1.91 6.51 3.86
C LEU A 44 -3.02 6.49 4.93
N ILE A 45 -4.12 5.81 4.67
CA ILE A 45 -5.39 5.90 5.42
C ILE A 45 -5.97 4.51 5.71
N PRO A 46 -6.95 4.37 6.62
CA PRO A 46 -7.71 3.13 6.77
C PRO A 46 -8.37 2.67 5.44
N PRO A 47 -8.51 1.35 5.20
CA PRO A 47 -8.11 0.24 6.06
C PRO A 47 -6.62 -0.13 5.99
N MET A 48 -5.81 0.54 5.16
CA MET A 48 -4.40 0.20 4.93
C MET A 48 -3.58 0.24 6.22
N THR A 49 -3.74 1.31 7.03
CA THR A 49 -3.06 1.47 8.31
C THR A 49 -3.46 0.36 9.30
N GLU A 50 -4.75 0.04 9.37
CA GLU A 50 -5.27 -0.96 10.30
C GLU A 50 -4.85 -2.39 9.92
N ILE A 51 -4.73 -2.70 8.62
CA ILE A 51 -4.18 -3.98 8.13
C ILE A 51 -2.71 -4.12 8.57
N LEU A 52 -1.91 -3.06 8.45
CA LEU A 52 -0.52 -3.08 8.90
C LEU A 52 -0.42 -3.19 10.43
N GLU A 53 -1.31 -2.54 11.19
CA GLU A 53 -1.38 -2.67 12.66
C GLU A 53 -1.71 -4.11 13.09
N LEU A 54 -2.57 -4.82 12.37
CA LEU A 54 -2.84 -6.24 12.61
C LEU A 54 -1.60 -7.10 12.31
N ALA A 55 -0.96 -6.87 11.17
CA ALA A 55 0.25 -7.59 10.77
C ALA A 55 1.41 -7.37 11.74
N GLN A 56 1.49 -6.22 12.42
CA GLN A 56 2.54 -5.90 13.39
C GLN A 56 2.66 -6.94 14.50
N SER A 57 1.53 -7.40 15.04
CA SER A 57 1.54 -8.39 16.13
C SER A 57 2.12 -9.74 15.73
N GLU A 58 1.88 -10.18 14.50
CA GLU A 58 2.42 -11.43 13.96
C GLU A 58 3.92 -11.30 13.67
N LEU A 59 4.34 -10.17 13.12
CA LEU A 59 5.74 -9.88 12.82
C LEU A 59 6.62 -9.78 14.09
N GLU A 60 6.09 -9.24 15.19
CA GLU A 60 6.80 -9.20 16.49
C GLU A 60 7.16 -10.61 17.00
N GLU A 61 6.31 -11.61 16.76
CA GLU A 61 6.60 -13.01 17.11
C GLU A 61 7.80 -13.58 16.33
N ASP A 62 8.03 -13.07 15.11
CA ASP A 62 9.15 -13.43 14.24
C ASP A 62 10.40 -12.53 14.46
N GLY A 63 10.36 -11.61 15.43
CA GLY A 63 11.47 -10.71 15.75
C GLY A 63 11.62 -9.53 14.79
N ILE A 64 10.55 -9.21 14.04
CA ILE A 64 10.49 -8.08 13.11
C ILE A 64 9.65 -6.97 13.74
N ASN A 65 10.25 -5.80 13.93
CA ASN A 65 9.58 -4.59 14.36
C ASN A 65 9.05 -3.84 13.13
N LEU A 66 7.73 -3.78 12.95
CA LEU A 66 7.11 -3.03 11.85
C LEU A 66 6.95 -1.55 12.25
N ASP A 67 7.58 -0.64 11.51
CA ASP A 67 7.37 0.81 11.63
C ASP A 67 6.45 1.29 10.51
N ILE A 68 5.25 1.76 10.89
CA ILE A 68 4.20 2.20 9.97
C ILE A 68 4.37 3.69 9.72
N VAL A 69 4.84 4.05 8.52
CA VAL A 69 5.09 5.43 8.10
C VAL A 69 3.85 5.99 7.37
N VAL A 70 3.00 6.72 8.11
CA VAL A 70 1.79 7.32 7.52
C VAL A 70 2.14 8.63 6.82
N LEU A 71 1.92 8.69 5.50
CA LEU A 71 2.19 9.85 4.66
C LEU A 71 0.89 10.60 4.30
N GLY A 72 1.04 11.84 3.83
CA GLY A 72 -0.08 12.76 3.64
C GLY A 72 -0.60 12.87 2.20
N ASP A 73 0.06 12.22 1.23
CA ASP A 73 -0.32 12.23 -0.18
C ASP A 73 0.09 10.93 -0.88
N ASN A 74 -0.38 10.73 -2.11
CA ASN A 74 -0.17 9.53 -2.90
C ASN A 74 1.09 9.55 -3.78
N VAL A 75 1.93 10.57 -3.69
CA VAL A 75 3.22 10.67 -4.42
C VAL A 75 4.37 10.19 -3.56
N GLN A 76 4.43 10.68 -2.32
CA GLN A 76 5.54 10.42 -1.38
C GLN A 76 5.82 8.93 -1.13
N PRO A 77 4.82 8.00 -1.02
CA PRO A 77 5.13 6.61 -0.70
C PRO A 77 6.00 5.89 -1.75
N ASN A 78 5.81 6.19 -3.03
CA ASN A 78 6.66 5.63 -4.08
C ASN A 78 8.04 6.28 -4.11
N ASP A 79 8.12 7.60 -3.90
CA ASP A 79 9.40 8.30 -3.78
C ASP A 79 10.23 7.77 -2.61
N ALA A 80 9.60 7.60 -1.43
CA ALA A 80 10.27 7.05 -0.25
C ALA A 80 10.78 5.62 -0.48
N LEU A 81 9.97 4.76 -1.13
CA LEU A 81 10.38 3.39 -1.45
C LEU A 81 11.50 3.35 -2.49
N HIS A 82 11.41 4.13 -3.55
CA HIS A 82 12.42 4.22 -4.60
C HIS A 82 13.77 4.73 -4.06
N ASN A 83 13.73 5.69 -3.12
CA ASN A 83 14.93 6.27 -2.50
C ASN A 83 15.45 5.46 -1.28
N GLU A 84 14.95 4.27 -1.04
CA GLU A 84 15.34 3.41 0.08
C GLU A 84 15.09 4.07 1.47
N GLU A 85 14.14 5.01 1.56
CA GLU A 85 13.72 5.65 2.81
C GLU A 85 12.73 4.78 3.59
N VAL A 86 12.07 3.83 2.91
CA VAL A 86 11.23 2.77 3.48
C VAL A 86 11.51 1.45 2.74
N ASP A 87 11.10 0.32 3.31
CA ASP A 87 11.33 -1.02 2.76
C ASP A 87 10.21 -1.50 1.85
N ALA A 88 9.00 -1.03 2.10
CA ALA A 88 7.81 -1.33 1.30
C ALA A 88 6.81 -0.17 1.36
N ASN A 89 5.79 -0.21 0.48
CA ASN A 89 4.61 0.61 0.65
C ASN A 89 3.32 -0.19 0.42
N PHE A 90 2.24 0.30 1.01
CA PHE A 90 0.91 -0.28 0.89
C PHE A 90 -0.14 0.82 0.80
N PHE A 91 -0.48 1.26 -0.44
CA PHE A 91 -1.43 2.34 -0.67
C PHE A 91 -2.03 2.35 -2.08
N GLN A 92 -1.47 1.60 -3.03
CA GLN A 92 -1.68 1.73 -4.46
C GLN A 92 -2.09 0.40 -5.12
N HIS A 93 -2.65 0.49 -6.30
CA HIS A 93 -2.82 -0.63 -7.22
C HIS A 93 -1.65 -0.75 -8.21
N VAL A 94 -1.52 -1.90 -8.86
CA VAL A 94 -0.40 -2.21 -9.76
C VAL A 94 -0.25 -1.19 -10.91
N PRO A 95 -1.31 -0.78 -11.64
CA PRO A 95 -1.16 0.21 -12.71
C PRO A 95 -0.58 1.56 -12.26
N PHE A 96 -0.89 2.01 -11.03
CA PHE A 96 -0.31 3.25 -10.47
C PHE A 96 1.19 3.10 -10.18
N MET A 97 1.60 1.95 -9.63
CA MET A 97 3.02 1.63 -9.41
C MET A 97 3.80 1.57 -10.74
N GLU A 98 3.23 0.91 -11.75
CA GLU A 98 3.87 0.77 -13.06
C GLU A 98 4.04 2.12 -13.77
N GLU A 99 3.06 3.02 -13.63
CA GLU A 99 3.17 4.40 -14.12
C GLU A 99 4.31 5.16 -13.41
N TYR A 100 4.43 4.98 -12.09
CA TYR A 100 5.57 5.53 -11.36
C TYR A 100 6.91 5.02 -11.92
N ASN A 101 7.04 3.71 -12.11
CA ASN A 101 8.25 3.09 -12.67
C ASN A 101 8.61 3.66 -14.04
N LEU A 102 7.62 3.82 -14.93
CA LEU A 102 7.81 4.37 -16.28
C LEU A 102 8.34 5.81 -16.26
N ASN A 103 7.85 6.63 -15.33
CA ASN A 103 8.20 8.05 -15.29
C ASN A 103 9.47 8.35 -14.49
N ASN A 104 9.91 7.45 -13.61
CA ASN A 104 11.00 7.70 -12.67
C ASN A 104 12.17 6.71 -12.80
N ASP A 105 12.21 5.88 -13.87
CA ASP A 105 13.17 4.78 -14.00
C ASP A 105 13.16 3.89 -12.73
N GLY A 106 11.96 3.68 -12.14
CA GLY A 106 11.79 2.94 -10.89
C GLY A 106 11.81 1.42 -11.12
N GLU A 107 12.19 0.68 -10.06
CA GLU A 107 12.22 -0.79 -10.01
C GLU A 107 11.34 -1.30 -8.87
N LEU A 108 10.15 -0.67 -8.72
CA LEU A 108 9.13 -1.12 -7.77
C LEU A 108 8.42 -2.36 -8.34
N THR A 109 8.11 -3.32 -7.46
CA THR A 109 7.51 -4.59 -7.85
C THR A 109 6.36 -4.97 -6.93
N PRO A 110 5.24 -5.49 -7.45
CA PRO A 110 4.12 -5.93 -6.63
C PRO A 110 4.48 -7.24 -5.90
N ILE A 111 4.16 -7.30 -4.62
CA ILE A 111 4.40 -8.48 -3.77
C ILE A 111 3.14 -9.31 -3.62
N GLU A 112 2.01 -8.65 -3.24
CA GLU A 112 0.73 -9.34 -3.06
C GLU A 112 -0.43 -8.34 -3.11
N SER A 113 -1.52 -8.74 -3.77
CA SER A 113 -2.77 -8.00 -3.79
C SER A 113 -3.57 -8.29 -2.52
N ILE A 114 -3.93 -7.26 -1.75
CA ILE A 114 -4.53 -7.43 -0.43
C ILE A 114 -6.04 -7.24 -0.47
N TYR A 115 -6.54 -6.19 -1.10
CA TYR A 115 -8.00 -5.99 -1.21
C TYR A 115 -8.39 -5.17 -2.42
N PHE A 116 -9.61 -5.36 -2.91
CA PHE A 116 -10.24 -4.52 -3.90
C PHE A 116 -10.97 -3.36 -3.22
N ALA A 117 -10.61 -2.13 -3.61
CA ALA A 117 -11.31 -0.90 -3.26
C ALA A 117 -12.11 -0.45 -4.49
N ASN A 118 -13.26 -1.08 -4.72
CA ASN A 118 -14.02 -0.88 -5.96
C ASN A 118 -14.49 0.57 -6.11
N TYR A 119 -14.13 1.20 -7.21
CA TYR A 119 -14.62 2.54 -7.54
C TYR A 119 -16.13 2.53 -7.71
N GLY A 120 -16.73 3.66 -7.36
CA GLY A 120 -18.13 3.96 -7.64
C GLY A 120 -18.26 5.35 -8.24
N VAL A 121 -19.37 5.57 -8.95
CA VAL A 121 -19.85 6.90 -9.32
C VAL A 121 -20.88 7.31 -8.27
N TYR A 122 -20.71 8.48 -7.67
CA TYR A 122 -21.56 9.03 -6.61
C TYR A 122 -22.09 10.39 -7.02
N ALA A 123 -23.31 10.70 -6.62
CA ALA A 123 -23.95 11.99 -6.88
C ALA A 123 -24.87 12.37 -5.70
N ASP A 124 -24.93 13.64 -5.34
CA ASP A 124 -25.80 14.14 -4.25
C ASP A 124 -27.25 14.29 -4.70
N GLU A 125 -27.47 14.73 -5.95
CA GLU A 125 -28.80 15.10 -6.47
C GLU A 125 -29.48 13.99 -7.28
N TYR A 126 -28.78 12.87 -7.63
CA TYR A 126 -29.28 11.86 -8.55
C TYR A 126 -29.23 10.47 -7.93
N GLU A 127 -30.25 9.65 -8.17
CA GLU A 127 -30.35 8.26 -7.67
C GLU A 127 -29.90 7.21 -8.70
N GLN A 128 -29.79 7.59 -10.00
CA GLN A 128 -29.36 6.70 -11.09
C GLN A 128 -28.56 7.50 -12.12
N MET A 129 -27.68 6.82 -12.84
CA MET A 129 -26.87 7.45 -13.93
C MET A 129 -27.74 8.12 -14.99
N GLU A 130 -28.89 7.54 -15.31
CA GLU A 130 -29.84 8.04 -16.30
C GLU A 130 -30.52 9.36 -15.89
N ASP A 131 -30.51 9.71 -14.62
CA ASP A 131 -31.08 10.95 -14.09
C ASP A 131 -30.11 12.14 -14.20
N ILE A 132 -28.81 11.86 -14.42
CA ILE A 132 -27.79 12.89 -14.61
C ILE A 132 -28.02 13.59 -15.97
N PRO A 133 -28.17 14.93 -16.00
CA PRO A 133 -28.54 15.66 -17.21
C PRO A 133 -27.42 15.64 -18.27
N GLU A 134 -27.81 15.81 -19.53
CA GLU A 134 -26.89 16.05 -20.64
C GLU A 134 -26.01 17.27 -20.37
N GLY A 135 -24.69 17.14 -20.60
CA GLY A 135 -23.71 18.18 -20.37
C GLY A 135 -23.26 18.32 -18.92
N ALA A 136 -23.68 17.42 -18.04
CA ALA A 136 -23.26 17.42 -16.64
C ALA A 136 -21.76 17.21 -16.47
N THR A 137 -21.20 17.66 -15.34
CA THR A 137 -19.80 17.48 -15.00
C THR A 137 -19.61 16.25 -14.11
N ILE A 138 -18.74 15.34 -14.54
CA ILE A 138 -18.32 14.19 -13.75
C ILE A 138 -16.84 14.38 -13.39
N ALA A 139 -16.53 14.50 -12.10
CA ALA A 139 -15.17 14.60 -11.63
C ALA A 139 -14.50 13.22 -11.58
N ILE A 140 -13.27 13.15 -12.09
CA ILE A 140 -12.41 11.96 -12.08
C ILE A 140 -11.01 12.34 -11.58
N ALA A 141 -10.20 11.36 -11.15
CA ALA A 141 -8.81 11.61 -10.81
C ALA A 141 -7.99 12.07 -12.02
N ASN A 142 -6.88 12.78 -11.79
CA ASN A 142 -6.04 13.36 -12.86
C ASN A 142 -4.75 12.57 -13.14
N ASP A 143 -4.47 11.50 -12.41
CA ASP A 143 -3.39 10.58 -12.76
C ASP A 143 -3.85 9.58 -13.81
N ILE A 144 -2.93 9.22 -14.72
CA ILE A 144 -3.28 8.48 -15.93
C ILE A 144 -3.90 7.11 -15.63
N SER A 145 -3.46 6.41 -14.58
CA SER A 145 -3.96 5.08 -14.23
C SER A 145 -5.38 5.13 -13.65
N ASN A 146 -5.73 6.18 -12.90
CA ASN A 146 -7.07 6.38 -12.39
C ASN A 146 -8.01 7.07 -13.39
N ILE A 147 -7.50 7.85 -14.36
CA ILE A 147 -8.28 8.26 -15.55
C ILE A 147 -8.74 7.01 -16.30
N ASP A 148 -7.79 6.14 -16.65
CA ASP A 148 -8.06 4.87 -17.33
C ASP A 148 -9.12 4.05 -16.60
N ARG A 149 -8.93 3.84 -15.30
CA ARG A 149 -9.85 3.12 -14.42
C ARG A 149 -11.26 3.72 -14.44
N SER A 150 -11.36 5.04 -14.34
CA SER A 150 -12.65 5.74 -14.35
C SER A 150 -13.38 5.60 -15.68
N LEU A 151 -12.64 5.71 -16.79
CA LEU A 151 -13.22 5.55 -18.12
C LEU A 151 -13.66 4.12 -18.40
N GLN A 152 -12.88 3.12 -17.96
CA GLN A 152 -13.26 1.70 -18.05
C GLN A 152 -14.53 1.39 -17.24
N LEU A 153 -14.67 1.94 -16.03
CA LEU A 153 -15.89 1.81 -15.24
C LEU A 153 -17.11 2.36 -15.98
N LEU A 154 -16.99 3.56 -16.54
CA LEU A 154 -18.06 4.21 -17.30
C LEU A 154 -18.43 3.43 -18.57
N GLU A 155 -17.44 2.91 -19.31
CA GLU A 155 -17.65 2.06 -20.48
C GLU A 155 -18.34 0.75 -20.10
N GLN A 156 -17.87 0.07 -19.07
CA GLN A 156 -18.42 -1.21 -18.61
C GLN A 156 -19.92 -1.12 -18.30
N HIS A 157 -20.38 0.05 -17.87
CA HIS A 157 -21.78 0.33 -17.59
C HIS A 157 -22.52 1.03 -18.75
N GLY A 158 -21.88 1.19 -19.90
CA GLY A 158 -22.51 1.75 -21.11
C GLY A 158 -22.79 3.24 -21.04
N VAL A 159 -22.07 3.97 -20.15
CA VAL A 159 -22.18 5.44 -20.02
C VAL A 159 -21.47 6.13 -21.17
N ILE A 160 -20.32 5.59 -21.59
CA ILE A 160 -19.52 6.02 -22.75
C ILE A 160 -19.11 4.80 -23.57
N GLU A 161 -18.58 5.02 -24.78
CA GLU A 161 -17.86 4.00 -25.56
C GLU A 161 -16.42 4.47 -25.75
N LEU A 162 -15.46 3.57 -25.56
CA LEU A 162 -14.04 3.81 -25.80
C LEU A 162 -13.63 3.19 -27.15
N GLU A 163 -12.72 3.85 -27.87
CA GLU A 163 -12.13 3.25 -29.08
C GLU A 163 -10.97 2.33 -28.69
N GLU A 164 -10.82 1.21 -29.39
CA GLU A 164 -9.67 0.30 -29.19
C GLU A 164 -8.35 1.06 -29.42
N THR A 165 -7.39 0.88 -28.53
CA THR A 165 -6.07 1.49 -28.60
C THR A 165 -4.97 0.49 -28.26
N ASP A 166 -3.77 0.69 -28.85
CA ASP A 166 -2.55 -0.01 -28.45
C ASP A 166 -1.82 0.72 -27.29
N GLU A 167 -2.32 1.86 -26.83
CA GLU A 167 -1.81 2.58 -25.68
C GLU A 167 -2.13 1.81 -24.39
N ARG A 168 -1.28 1.93 -23.37
CA ARG A 168 -1.43 1.20 -22.13
C ARG A 168 -2.65 1.63 -21.32
N TYR A 169 -3.00 2.92 -21.38
CA TYR A 169 -4.07 3.53 -20.60
C TYR A 169 -5.01 4.31 -21.51
N TYR A 170 -6.30 4.21 -21.23
CA TYR A 170 -7.29 5.09 -21.82
C TYR A 170 -7.17 6.51 -21.24
N THR A 171 -7.44 7.48 -22.09
CA THR A 171 -7.60 8.89 -21.73
C THR A 171 -8.88 9.42 -22.32
N GLN A 172 -9.32 10.61 -21.98
CA GLN A 172 -10.52 11.23 -22.57
C GLN A 172 -10.45 11.35 -24.11
N THR A 173 -9.24 11.30 -24.69
CA THR A 173 -9.07 11.32 -26.15
C THR A 173 -9.52 10.02 -26.83
N HIS A 174 -9.67 8.96 -26.06
CA HIS A 174 -10.14 7.65 -26.55
C HIS A 174 -11.66 7.46 -26.41
N ILE A 175 -12.40 8.48 -25.96
CA ILE A 175 -13.86 8.41 -25.91
C ILE A 175 -14.41 8.50 -27.33
N ALA A 176 -14.93 7.39 -27.86
CA ALA A 176 -15.53 7.30 -29.17
C ALA A 176 -16.98 7.83 -29.19
N GLU A 177 -17.76 7.48 -28.16
CA GLU A 177 -19.11 7.97 -27.96
C GLU A 177 -19.35 8.42 -26.52
N ASN A 178 -19.97 9.58 -26.37
CA ASN A 178 -20.41 10.17 -25.12
C ASN A 178 -21.86 10.68 -25.31
N PRO A 179 -22.84 9.79 -25.23
CA PRO A 179 -24.20 10.10 -25.64
C PRO A 179 -24.89 11.24 -24.89
N ASN A 180 -24.44 11.48 -23.65
CA ASN A 180 -24.98 12.53 -22.77
C ASN A 180 -24.10 13.79 -22.74
N ASP A 181 -23.08 13.90 -23.58
CA ASP A 181 -22.16 15.04 -23.62
C ASP A 181 -21.55 15.39 -22.24
N TYR A 182 -21.28 14.40 -21.38
CA TYR A 182 -20.67 14.61 -20.07
C TYR A 182 -19.31 15.30 -20.17
N ASN A 183 -19.06 16.23 -19.27
CA ASN A 183 -17.75 16.89 -19.13
C ASN A 183 -16.96 16.18 -18.04
N PHE A 184 -15.86 15.55 -18.38
CA PHE A 184 -14.98 14.92 -17.39
C PHE A 184 -13.97 15.94 -16.86
N GLU A 185 -14.09 16.30 -15.59
CA GLU A 185 -13.18 17.21 -14.91
C GLU A 185 -12.11 16.40 -14.14
N GLU A 186 -10.85 16.51 -14.59
CA GLU A 186 -9.71 15.84 -13.97
C GLU A 186 -9.21 16.66 -12.79
N VAL A 187 -9.26 16.08 -11.59
CA VAL A 187 -8.82 16.72 -10.35
C VAL A 187 -7.85 15.82 -9.58
N ASP A 188 -7.08 16.40 -8.67
CA ASP A 188 -6.24 15.63 -7.77
C ASP A 188 -7.08 14.61 -6.99
N LEU A 189 -6.55 13.38 -6.85
CA LEU A 189 -7.24 12.24 -6.23
C LEU A 189 -7.80 12.59 -4.83
N LEU A 190 -7.04 13.36 -4.03
CA LEU A 190 -7.46 13.80 -2.70
C LEU A 190 -8.54 14.89 -2.72
N MET A 191 -8.80 15.48 -3.88
CA MET A 191 -9.85 16.48 -4.03
C MET A 191 -11.20 15.90 -4.41
N LEU A 192 -11.27 14.62 -4.85
CA LEU A 192 -12.50 13.97 -5.31
C LEU A 192 -13.63 14.03 -4.28
N ALA A 193 -13.36 13.79 -3.00
CA ALA A 193 -14.37 13.88 -1.95
C ALA A 193 -15.01 15.28 -1.85
N ARG A 194 -14.27 16.34 -2.19
CA ARG A 194 -14.81 17.73 -2.20
C ARG A 194 -15.63 18.01 -3.44
N MET A 195 -15.30 17.35 -4.56
CA MET A 195 -16.05 17.48 -5.81
C MET A 195 -17.47 16.92 -5.70
N TYR A 196 -17.79 16.12 -4.67
CA TYR A 196 -19.11 15.59 -4.42
C TYR A 196 -20.17 16.69 -4.24
N ASP A 197 -19.79 17.85 -3.66
CA ASP A 197 -20.66 19.02 -3.48
C ASP A 197 -20.63 19.98 -4.69
N ASP A 198 -19.59 19.90 -5.54
CA ASP A 198 -19.32 20.90 -6.58
C ASP A 198 -19.59 20.39 -8.02
N ALA A 199 -19.50 19.08 -8.26
CA ALA A 199 -19.78 18.43 -9.54
C ALA A 199 -21.14 17.73 -9.52
N ASP A 200 -21.69 17.40 -10.70
CA ASP A 200 -22.93 16.65 -10.81
C ASP A 200 -22.74 15.17 -10.38
N ALA A 201 -21.57 14.61 -10.60
CA ALA A 201 -21.15 13.30 -10.10
C ALA A 201 -19.63 13.21 -9.90
N VAL A 202 -19.17 12.23 -9.13
CA VAL A 202 -17.76 11.99 -8.84
C VAL A 202 -17.45 10.50 -8.94
N VAL A 203 -16.37 10.15 -9.63
CA VAL A 203 -15.82 8.80 -9.63
C VAL A 203 -14.73 8.70 -8.56
N MET A 204 -14.95 7.90 -7.53
CA MET A 204 -13.97 7.80 -6.43
C MET A 204 -13.94 6.42 -5.77
N THR A 205 -12.84 6.17 -5.05
CA THR A 205 -12.69 4.98 -4.20
C THR A 205 -13.54 5.08 -2.94
N PRO A 206 -13.98 3.95 -2.36
CA PRO A 206 -14.73 3.92 -1.11
C PRO A 206 -14.05 4.68 0.04
N ALA A 207 -12.71 4.65 0.12
CA ALA A 207 -11.95 5.35 1.16
C ALA A 207 -12.16 6.89 1.17
N TYR A 208 -12.55 7.48 0.03
CA TYR A 208 -12.90 8.90 -0.07
C TYR A 208 -14.41 9.15 0.03
N ALA A 209 -15.23 8.14 -0.23
CA ALA A 209 -16.68 8.19 -0.08
C ALA A 209 -17.13 8.02 1.40
N GLU A 210 -16.45 7.15 2.16
CA GLU A 210 -16.79 6.85 3.54
C GLU A 210 -16.83 8.08 4.48
N PRO A 211 -15.87 9.03 4.44
CA PRO A 211 -15.94 10.25 5.24
C PRO A 211 -17.16 11.13 4.93
N LEU A 212 -17.79 10.98 3.77
CA LEU A 212 -19.04 11.63 3.37
C LEU A 212 -20.27 10.83 3.84
N GLY A 213 -20.07 9.66 4.43
CA GLY A 213 -21.14 8.74 4.85
C GLY A 213 -21.70 7.91 3.70
N LEU A 214 -20.99 7.80 2.58
CA LEU A 214 -21.39 7.08 1.38
C LEU A 214 -20.74 5.69 1.32
N THR A 215 -21.49 4.72 0.80
CA THR A 215 -20.99 3.36 0.53
C THR A 215 -21.28 2.95 -0.93
N PRO A 216 -20.45 2.09 -1.53
CA PRO A 216 -20.68 1.61 -2.90
C PRO A 216 -22.04 0.94 -3.07
N ALA A 217 -22.49 0.14 -2.11
CA ALA A 217 -23.71 -0.64 -2.20
C ALA A 217 -25.00 0.20 -2.02
N ALA A 218 -24.95 1.25 -1.18
CA ALA A 218 -26.13 2.06 -0.90
C ALA A 218 -26.24 3.31 -1.79
N ASP A 219 -25.10 3.92 -2.13
CA ASP A 219 -25.02 5.27 -2.70
C ASP A 219 -24.33 5.31 -4.06
N GLY A 220 -23.65 4.22 -4.47
CA GLY A 220 -23.03 4.12 -5.78
C GLY A 220 -24.06 3.97 -6.89
N LEU A 221 -24.09 4.94 -7.82
CA LEU A 221 -24.95 4.85 -9.02
C LEU A 221 -24.54 3.68 -9.92
N ILE A 222 -23.24 3.50 -10.07
CA ILE A 222 -22.58 2.34 -10.68
C ILE A 222 -21.31 2.04 -9.90
N THR A 223 -20.87 0.78 -9.86
CA THR A 223 -19.68 0.34 -9.13
C THR A 223 -18.90 -0.72 -9.88
N GLU A 224 -17.59 -0.76 -9.66
CA GLU A 224 -16.73 -1.84 -10.14
C GLU A 224 -17.09 -3.19 -9.50
N GLY A 225 -16.75 -4.28 -10.21
CA GLY A 225 -16.64 -5.62 -9.63
C GLY A 225 -15.20 -5.91 -9.19
N THR A 226 -14.97 -7.14 -8.72
CA THR A 226 -13.63 -7.61 -8.30
C THR A 226 -12.82 -8.27 -9.43
N GLU A 227 -13.36 -8.32 -10.64
CA GLU A 227 -12.67 -8.85 -11.81
C GLU A 227 -11.90 -7.72 -12.53
N ASN A 228 -10.91 -7.13 -11.85
CA ASN A 228 -10.08 -6.04 -12.34
C ASN A 228 -8.64 -6.13 -11.81
N GLU A 229 -7.74 -5.27 -12.27
CA GLU A 229 -6.33 -5.20 -11.87
C GLU A 229 -6.03 -4.12 -10.80
N PHE A 230 -7.06 -3.52 -10.21
CA PHE A 230 -6.93 -2.36 -9.31
C PHE A 230 -6.98 -2.71 -7.81
N ALA A 231 -6.64 -3.95 -7.46
CA ALA A 231 -6.48 -4.31 -6.05
C ALA A 231 -5.37 -3.50 -5.39
N ILE A 232 -5.61 -3.03 -4.18
CA ILE A 232 -4.58 -2.39 -3.36
C ILE A 232 -3.55 -3.45 -2.96
N THR A 233 -2.30 -3.16 -3.29
CA THR A 233 -1.21 -4.13 -3.37
C THR A 233 -0.06 -3.70 -2.47
N LEU A 234 0.52 -4.67 -1.73
CA LEU A 234 1.81 -4.50 -1.08
C LEU A 234 2.89 -4.45 -2.16
N VAL A 235 3.71 -3.41 -2.12
CA VAL A 235 4.77 -3.14 -3.09
C VAL A 235 6.12 -3.01 -2.39
N ALA A 236 7.17 -3.58 -2.98
CA ALA A 236 8.55 -3.45 -2.53
C ALA A 236 9.46 -3.04 -3.70
N ARG A 237 10.75 -2.91 -3.48
CA ARG A 237 11.74 -2.80 -4.56
C ARG A 237 12.11 -4.19 -5.08
N GLU A 238 12.55 -4.29 -6.34
CA GLU A 238 12.98 -5.56 -6.92
C GLU A 238 14.15 -6.20 -6.13
N ASP A 239 15.04 -5.39 -5.55
CA ASP A 239 16.22 -5.85 -4.82
C ASP A 239 15.91 -6.43 -3.43
N ASN A 240 14.78 -6.05 -2.79
CA ASN A 240 14.39 -6.54 -1.47
C ASN A 240 13.10 -7.40 -1.46
N ALA A 241 12.42 -7.52 -2.59
CA ALA A 241 11.15 -8.24 -2.73
C ALA A 241 11.17 -9.67 -2.17
N ASP A 242 12.26 -10.39 -2.40
CA ASP A 242 12.45 -11.78 -1.94
C ASP A 242 13.08 -11.87 -0.54
N SER A 243 13.28 -10.75 0.16
CA SER A 243 13.85 -10.76 1.51
C SER A 243 12.88 -11.40 2.51
N GLU A 244 13.43 -12.05 3.54
CA GLU A 244 12.63 -12.72 4.57
C GLU A 244 11.64 -11.75 5.26
N PRO A 245 12.01 -10.49 5.64
CA PRO A 245 11.06 -9.56 6.26
C PRO A 245 9.88 -9.18 5.35
N ILE A 246 10.11 -8.96 4.05
CA ILE A 246 9.04 -8.64 3.09
C ILE A 246 8.11 -9.85 2.90
N GLN A 247 8.64 -11.06 2.81
CA GLN A 247 7.82 -12.26 2.67
C GLN A 247 7.00 -12.55 3.96
N LYS A 248 7.56 -12.27 5.14
CA LYS A 248 6.85 -12.36 6.41
C LYS A 248 5.73 -11.30 6.52
N LEU A 249 5.98 -10.07 6.07
CA LEU A 249 4.95 -9.04 5.98
C LEU A 249 3.79 -9.48 5.07
N LYS A 250 4.11 -10.02 3.90
CA LYS A 250 3.10 -10.58 2.98
C LYS A 250 2.26 -11.66 3.67
N GLU A 251 2.91 -12.63 4.34
CA GLU A 251 2.20 -13.72 5.06
C GLU A 251 1.26 -13.15 6.12
N ALA A 252 1.71 -12.20 6.94
CA ALA A 252 0.90 -11.55 7.97
C ALA A 252 -0.27 -10.76 7.39
N MET A 253 -0.05 -10.00 6.30
CA MET A 253 -1.11 -9.22 5.63
C MET A 253 -2.14 -10.08 4.88
N THR A 254 -1.84 -11.36 4.63
CA THR A 254 -2.76 -12.30 3.97
C THR A 254 -3.29 -13.39 4.94
N SER A 255 -3.18 -13.14 6.24
CA SER A 255 -3.65 -14.06 7.28
C SER A 255 -5.19 -14.15 7.34
N ASP A 256 -5.68 -15.21 7.98
CA ASP A 256 -7.13 -15.38 8.24
C ASP A 256 -7.66 -14.24 9.13
N GLU A 257 -6.83 -13.65 10.00
CA GLU A 257 -7.19 -12.52 10.85
C GLU A 257 -7.46 -11.26 10.03
N VAL A 258 -6.58 -10.93 9.09
CA VAL A 258 -6.77 -9.79 8.17
C VAL A 258 -8.00 -10.00 7.28
N ARG A 259 -8.20 -11.23 6.76
CA ARG A 259 -9.40 -11.55 6.00
C ARG A 259 -10.67 -11.32 6.81
N GLN A 260 -10.74 -11.86 8.02
CA GLN A 260 -11.91 -11.71 8.89
C GLN A 260 -12.14 -10.24 9.27
N PHE A 261 -11.05 -9.49 9.54
CA PHE A 261 -11.12 -8.06 9.82
C PHE A 261 -11.76 -7.27 8.67
N LEU A 262 -11.33 -7.53 7.42
CA LEU A 262 -11.91 -6.90 6.24
C LEU A 262 -13.39 -7.27 6.05
N GLU A 263 -13.74 -8.54 6.19
CA GLU A 263 -15.11 -9.03 6.08
C GLU A 263 -16.05 -8.44 7.15
N ASP A 264 -15.57 -8.25 8.38
CA ASP A 264 -16.37 -7.74 9.50
C ASP A 264 -16.52 -6.21 9.48
N ASN A 265 -15.48 -5.46 9.03
CA ASN A 265 -15.45 -4.01 9.14
C ASN A 265 -15.56 -3.28 7.80
N TYR A 266 -15.17 -3.92 6.69
CA TYR A 266 -15.02 -3.31 5.36
C TYR A 266 -15.64 -4.16 4.25
N SER A 267 -16.67 -4.95 4.55
CA SER A 267 -17.24 -5.96 3.63
C SER A 267 -17.66 -5.43 2.25
N GLU A 268 -18.00 -4.13 2.14
CA GLU A 268 -18.42 -3.48 0.90
C GLU A 268 -17.36 -2.54 0.31
N THR A 269 -16.38 -2.13 1.13
CA THR A 269 -15.42 -1.08 0.79
C THR A 269 -14.00 -1.58 0.59
N ALA A 270 -13.66 -2.75 1.15
CA ALA A 270 -12.36 -3.40 0.98
C ALA A 270 -12.52 -4.93 0.95
N ILE A 271 -12.75 -5.45 -0.24
CA ILE A 271 -13.02 -6.88 -0.47
C ILE A 271 -11.70 -7.64 -0.56
N PRO A 272 -11.44 -8.68 0.27
CA PRO A 272 -10.19 -9.44 0.21
C PRO A 272 -9.86 -9.95 -1.20
N ALA A 273 -8.59 -9.80 -1.61
CA ALA A 273 -8.08 -10.21 -2.92
C ALA A 273 -7.21 -11.49 -2.86
N PHE A 274 -7.03 -12.09 -1.68
CA PHE A 274 -6.20 -13.27 -1.42
C PHE A 274 -6.98 -14.47 -0.88
#